data_34afad81018d7ac2e9e019e2e98c699f
#
_entry.id   34afad81018d7ac2e9e019e2e98c699f
#
_cell.length_a   1.000
_cell.length_b   1.000
_cell.length_c   1.000
_cell.angle_alpha   90.00
_cell.angle_beta   90.00
_cell.angle_gamma   90.00
#
_symmetry.space_group_name_H-M   'P 1'
#
loop_
_entity.id
_entity.type
_entity.pdbx_description
1 polymer ?
#
loop_
_entity_poly.entity_id
_entity_poly.type
_entity_poly.pdbx_seq_one_letter_code
_entity_poly.pdbx_strand_id
1 'polypeptide(L)'
;MGLLFRVRDVLNRLPLSVAQLLMRISVGSVFFTAGLLKYHSWDMTLMLFRDEYKVPVLPPDLAARMAMMQELSLPILLFLGLGTRIATLPLFGMIAVIQTFVYPDAWVEHLTWASILLFLLMRGPGTFSLDHLIARRFGGQK
;
A
#
# COMPACT_ATOMS: atom_id res chain seq x y z
N MET A 1 -16.05 -30.94 20.54
CA MET A 1 -16.40 -30.54 19.16
C MET A 1 -17.24 -29.26 19.11
N GLY A 2 -18.22 -29.02 19.97
CA GLY A 2 -19.11 -27.85 19.91
C GLY A 2 -18.45 -26.47 20.03
N LEU A 3 -17.40 -26.34 20.87
CA LEU A 3 -16.72 -25.04 21.09
C LEU A 3 -15.97 -24.57 19.83
N LEU A 4 -15.22 -25.45 19.18
CA LEU A 4 -14.48 -25.13 17.96
C LEU A 4 -15.40 -24.67 16.82
N PHE A 5 -16.55 -25.35 16.65
CA PHE A 5 -17.53 -24.94 15.65
C PHE A 5 -18.15 -23.57 15.96
N ARG A 6 -18.45 -23.27 17.24
CA ARG A 6 -18.97 -21.96 17.65
C ARG A 6 -17.94 -20.85 17.42
N VAL A 7 -16.67 -21.08 17.76
CA VAL A 7 -15.59 -20.10 17.50
C VAL A 7 -15.45 -19.84 16.02
N ARG A 8 -15.41 -20.88 15.20
CA ARG A 8 -15.37 -20.75 13.73
C ARG A 8 -16.55 -19.92 13.21
N ASP A 9 -17.77 -20.20 13.68
CA ASP A 9 -18.97 -19.53 13.20
C ASP A 9 -19.01 -18.05 13.61
N VAL A 10 -18.49 -17.72 14.81
CA VAL A 10 -18.28 -16.32 15.23
C VAL A 10 -17.27 -15.61 14.34
N LEU A 11 -16.13 -16.26 14.09
CA LEU A 11 -15.08 -15.68 13.23
C LEU A 11 -15.56 -15.46 11.81
N ASN A 12 -16.35 -16.38 11.28
CA ASN A 12 -16.94 -16.24 9.93
C ASN A 12 -17.98 -15.12 9.81
N ARG A 13 -18.50 -14.63 10.93
CA ARG A 13 -19.43 -13.48 10.95
C ARG A 13 -18.71 -12.13 11.00
N LEU A 14 -17.38 -12.11 11.26
CA LEU A 14 -16.64 -10.86 11.23
C LEU A 14 -16.61 -10.31 9.82
N PRO A 15 -16.95 -9.03 9.65
CA PRO A 15 -17.00 -8.45 8.31
C PRO A 15 -15.59 -8.35 7.73
N LEU A 16 -15.42 -8.87 6.52
CA LEU A 16 -14.15 -8.78 5.78
C LEU A 16 -13.68 -7.32 5.62
N SER A 17 -14.62 -6.38 5.60
CA SER A 17 -14.36 -4.95 5.47
C SER A 17 -13.48 -4.39 6.61
N VAL A 18 -13.56 -4.95 7.81
CA VAL A 18 -12.67 -4.56 8.92
C VAL A 18 -11.23 -4.94 8.61
N ALA A 19 -11.01 -6.17 8.13
CA ALA A 19 -9.68 -6.61 7.72
C ALA A 19 -9.14 -5.76 6.56
N GLN A 20 -9.97 -5.45 5.58
CA GLN A 20 -9.60 -4.59 4.45
C GLN A 20 -9.23 -3.17 4.91
N LEU A 21 -9.94 -2.60 5.85
CA LEU A 21 -9.60 -1.30 6.44
C LEU A 21 -8.24 -1.35 7.15
N LEU A 22 -8.00 -2.36 7.98
CA LEU A 22 -6.72 -2.54 8.66
C LEU A 22 -5.56 -2.74 7.68
N MET A 23 -5.77 -3.51 6.62
CA MET A 23 -4.78 -3.70 5.55
C MET A 23 -4.43 -2.39 4.86
N ARG A 24 -5.41 -1.55 4.55
CA ARG A 24 -5.18 -0.23 3.93
C ARG A 24 -4.40 0.69 4.86
N ILE A 25 -4.76 0.75 6.12
CA ILE A 25 -4.06 1.57 7.13
C ILE A 25 -2.64 1.05 7.31
N SER A 26 -2.47 -0.26 7.46
CA SER A 26 -1.17 -0.89 7.69
C SER A 26 -0.18 -0.62 6.56
N VAL A 27 -0.50 -1.05 5.35
CA VAL A 27 0.42 -0.88 4.21
C VAL A 27 0.56 0.59 3.81
N GLY A 28 -0.51 1.37 3.90
CA GLY A 28 -0.47 2.82 3.66
C GLY A 28 0.47 3.53 4.64
N SER A 29 0.46 3.15 5.91
CA SER A 29 1.34 3.74 6.92
C SER A 29 2.81 3.43 6.66
N VAL A 30 3.15 2.24 6.18
CA VAL A 30 4.52 1.88 5.79
C VAL A 30 5.06 2.86 4.74
N PHE A 31 4.34 3.04 3.65
CA PHE A 31 4.77 3.93 2.56
C PHE A 31 4.70 5.40 2.95
N PHE A 32 3.65 5.82 3.65
CA PHE A 32 3.52 7.21 4.08
C PHE A 32 4.64 7.64 5.02
N THR A 33 5.01 6.81 5.98
CA THR A 33 6.14 7.06 6.88
C THR A 33 7.46 7.16 6.10
N ALA A 34 7.68 6.29 5.11
CA ALA A 34 8.85 6.37 4.25
C ALA A 34 8.89 7.67 3.44
N GLY A 35 7.76 8.11 2.91
CA GLY A 35 7.64 9.38 2.20
C GLY A 35 7.89 10.60 3.10
N LEU A 36 7.37 10.59 4.33
CA LEU A 36 7.64 11.65 5.31
C LEU A 36 9.11 11.70 5.69
N LEU A 37 9.75 10.56 5.87
CA LEU A 37 11.19 10.50 6.16
C LEU A 37 12.00 11.14 5.04
N LYS A 38 11.68 10.86 3.78
CA LYS A 38 12.32 11.49 2.62
C LYS A 38 12.09 13.00 2.58
N TYR A 39 10.89 13.45 2.90
CA TYR A 39 10.56 14.87 2.95
C TYR A 39 11.35 15.63 4.03
N HIS A 40 11.42 15.07 5.23
CA HIS A 40 12.13 15.69 6.36
C HIS A 40 13.66 15.60 6.26
N SER A 41 14.18 14.60 5.57
CA SER A 41 15.62 14.34 5.42
C SER A 41 16.03 14.33 3.95
N TRP A 42 15.70 15.40 3.23
CA TRP A 42 15.84 15.45 1.77
C TRP A 42 17.29 15.29 1.30
N ASP A 43 18.23 15.98 1.94
CA ASP A 43 19.64 15.90 1.57
C ASP A 43 20.21 14.49 1.75
N MET A 44 19.86 13.82 2.84
CA MET A 44 20.20 12.42 3.08
C MET A 44 19.57 11.51 2.02
N THR A 45 18.33 11.75 1.67
CA THR A 45 17.62 11.00 0.63
C THR A 45 18.32 11.11 -0.72
N LEU A 46 18.70 12.32 -1.13
CA LEU A 46 19.45 12.52 -2.37
C LEU A 46 20.79 11.78 -2.37
N MET A 47 21.51 11.84 -1.25
CA MET A 47 22.79 11.13 -1.10
C MET A 47 22.60 9.62 -1.27
N LEU A 48 21.58 9.03 -0.63
CA LEU A 48 21.27 7.61 -0.76
C LEU A 48 20.94 7.21 -2.20
N PHE A 49 20.14 8.01 -2.90
CA PHE A 49 19.80 7.73 -4.29
C PHE A 49 20.98 7.86 -5.26
N ARG A 50 21.90 8.80 -4.99
CA ARG A 50 23.09 9.00 -5.81
C ARG A 50 24.16 7.94 -5.60
N ASP A 51 24.43 7.62 -4.34
CA ASP A 51 25.63 6.88 -3.95
C ASP A 51 25.35 5.42 -3.63
N GLU A 52 24.16 5.10 -3.10
CA GLU A 52 23.84 3.78 -2.57
C GLU A 52 22.85 3.01 -3.45
N TYR A 53 21.66 3.57 -3.73
CA TYR A 53 20.62 2.85 -4.44
C TYR A 53 20.88 2.72 -5.94
N LYS A 54 21.40 3.74 -6.56
CA LYS A 54 21.77 3.78 -7.99
C LYS A 54 20.69 3.20 -8.90
N VAL A 55 19.47 3.65 -8.72
CA VAL A 55 18.32 3.21 -9.53
C VAL A 55 18.61 3.49 -11.00
N PRO A 56 18.51 2.48 -11.90
CA PRO A 56 18.85 2.66 -13.31
C PRO A 56 17.82 3.52 -14.03
N VAL A 57 18.22 4.05 -15.20
CA VAL A 57 17.38 4.78 -16.16
C VAL A 57 17.03 6.21 -15.74
N LEU A 58 16.76 6.47 -14.46
CA LEU A 58 16.38 7.80 -13.97
C LEU A 58 17.55 8.51 -13.28
N PRO A 59 17.69 9.85 -13.48
CA PRO A 59 18.58 10.65 -12.64
C PRO A 59 18.21 10.50 -11.16
N PRO A 60 19.20 10.42 -10.24
CA PRO A 60 18.95 10.21 -8.81
C PRO A 60 17.94 11.20 -8.20
N ASP A 61 18.04 12.46 -8.54
CA ASP A 61 17.16 13.52 -8.04
C ASP A 61 15.72 13.32 -8.48
N LEU A 62 15.51 12.92 -9.73
CA LEU A 62 14.19 12.63 -10.26
C LEU A 62 13.61 11.36 -9.62
N ALA A 63 14.40 10.30 -9.50
CA ALA A 63 14.00 9.06 -8.87
C ALA A 63 13.58 9.28 -7.41
N ALA A 64 14.35 10.06 -6.65
CA ALA A 64 14.06 10.40 -5.26
C ALA A 64 12.74 11.20 -5.14
N ARG A 65 12.52 12.18 -6.01
CA ARG A 65 11.27 12.98 -6.02
C ARG A 65 10.06 12.13 -6.37
N MET A 66 10.17 11.29 -7.39
CA MET A 66 9.08 10.38 -7.80
C MET A 66 8.73 9.40 -6.68
N ALA A 67 9.72 8.81 -6.03
CA ALA A 67 9.51 7.92 -4.89
C ALA A 67 8.78 8.64 -3.75
N MET A 68 9.27 9.80 -3.33
CA MET A 68 8.65 10.59 -2.27
C MET A 68 7.21 10.99 -2.61
N MET A 69 6.95 11.46 -3.82
CA MET A 69 5.60 11.85 -4.25
C MET A 69 4.62 10.67 -4.24
N GLN A 70 5.04 9.51 -4.72
CA GLN A 70 4.22 8.30 -4.68
C GLN A 70 3.98 7.83 -3.25
N GLU A 71 5.00 7.82 -2.41
CA GLU A 71 4.92 7.41 -1.01
C GLU A 71 4.06 8.35 -0.16
N LEU A 72 3.91 9.60 -0.53
CA LEU A 72 3.03 10.55 0.16
C LEU A 72 1.60 10.57 -0.39
N SER A 73 1.42 10.38 -1.70
CA SER A 73 0.11 10.51 -2.34
C SER A 73 -0.69 9.21 -2.36
N LEU A 74 -0.08 8.09 -2.76
CA LEU A 74 -0.79 6.81 -2.89
C LEU A 74 -1.35 6.28 -1.56
N PRO A 75 -0.64 6.38 -0.42
CA PRO A 75 -1.21 6.00 0.86
C PRO A 75 -2.47 6.78 1.24
N ILE A 76 -2.58 8.04 0.87
CA ILE A 76 -3.79 8.83 1.13
C ILE A 76 -4.99 8.19 0.42
N LEU A 77 -4.82 7.74 -0.82
CA LEU A 77 -5.86 7.00 -1.55
C LEU A 77 -6.23 5.70 -0.84
N LEU A 78 -5.25 4.99 -0.28
CA LEU A 78 -5.51 3.77 0.51
C LEU A 78 -6.26 4.09 1.80
N PHE A 79 -5.88 5.13 2.54
CA PHE A 79 -6.56 5.52 3.78
C PHE A 79 -8.02 5.89 3.53
N LEU A 80 -8.28 6.66 2.47
CA LEU A 80 -9.63 7.04 2.07
C LEU A 80 -10.41 5.89 1.40
N GLY A 81 -9.70 4.88 0.89
CA GLY A 81 -10.30 3.85 0.07
C GLY A 81 -10.82 4.38 -1.27
N LEU A 82 -10.11 5.33 -1.86
CA LEU A 82 -10.45 5.95 -3.14
C LEU A 82 -9.52 5.46 -4.24
N GLY A 83 -10.10 4.87 -5.30
CA GLY A 83 -9.31 4.28 -6.39
C GLY A 83 -8.34 3.21 -5.91
N THR A 84 -8.68 2.46 -4.87
CA THR A 84 -7.78 1.57 -4.14
C THR A 84 -7.08 0.58 -5.04
N ARG A 85 -7.80 -0.09 -5.94
CA ARG A 85 -7.22 -1.08 -6.85
C ARG A 85 -6.19 -0.46 -7.78
N ILE A 86 -6.44 0.73 -8.28
CA ILE A 86 -5.52 1.47 -9.16
C ILE A 86 -4.29 1.91 -8.37
N ALA A 87 -4.46 2.39 -7.14
CA ALA A 87 -3.37 2.83 -6.27
C ALA A 87 -2.40 1.70 -5.90
N THR A 88 -2.86 0.45 -5.85
CA THR A 88 -1.98 -0.70 -5.57
C THR A 88 -0.96 -0.94 -6.68
N LEU A 89 -1.27 -0.64 -7.93
CA LEU A 89 -0.40 -0.94 -9.07
C LEU A 89 0.95 -0.18 -9.02
N PRO A 90 0.99 1.15 -8.85
CA PRO A 90 2.26 1.85 -8.66
C PRO A 90 3.02 1.39 -7.41
N LEU A 91 2.31 1.03 -6.34
CA LEU A 91 2.95 0.52 -5.12
C LEU A 91 3.62 -0.84 -5.34
N PHE A 92 3.05 -1.73 -6.16
CA PHE A 92 3.74 -2.94 -6.60
C PHE A 92 5.03 -2.62 -7.37
N GLY A 93 4.97 -1.63 -8.26
CA GLY A 93 6.15 -1.15 -8.98
C GLY A 93 7.24 -0.65 -8.03
N MET A 94 6.86 0.11 -7.00
CA MET A 94 7.79 0.57 -5.96
C MET A 94 8.41 -0.60 -5.20
N ILE A 95 7.63 -1.59 -4.78
CA ILE A 95 8.15 -2.77 -4.09
C ILE A 95 9.15 -3.50 -4.98
N ALA A 96 8.87 -3.65 -6.27
CA ALA A 96 9.79 -4.28 -7.22
C ALA A 96 11.12 -3.52 -7.32
N VAL A 97 11.10 -2.20 -7.37
CA VAL A 97 12.32 -1.37 -7.37
C VAL A 97 13.07 -1.47 -6.05
N ILE A 98 12.39 -1.37 -4.92
CA ILE A 98 12.99 -1.48 -3.58
C ILE A 98 13.64 -2.86 -3.40
N GLN A 99 12.96 -3.92 -3.80
CA GLN A 99 13.46 -5.29 -3.69
C GLN A 99 14.70 -5.50 -4.56
N THR A 100 14.74 -4.91 -5.74
CA THR A 100 15.80 -5.16 -6.71
C THR A 100 17.03 -4.30 -6.45
N PHE A 101 16.84 -3.03 -6.10
CA PHE A 101 17.92 -2.03 -6.09
C PHE A 101 18.24 -1.45 -4.71
N VAL A 102 17.29 -1.48 -3.77
CA VAL A 102 17.43 -0.75 -2.51
C VAL A 102 17.78 -1.69 -1.35
N TYR A 103 16.90 -2.63 -1.05
CA TYR A 103 17.01 -3.57 0.07
C TYR A 103 16.68 -4.99 -0.36
N PRO A 104 17.54 -5.68 -1.13
CA PRO A 104 17.26 -7.05 -1.60
C PRO A 104 17.07 -8.06 -0.47
N ASP A 105 17.72 -7.85 0.67
CA ASP A 105 17.69 -8.77 1.83
C ASP A 105 16.39 -8.66 2.64
N ALA A 106 15.62 -7.56 2.48
CA ALA A 106 14.34 -7.34 3.15
C ALA A 106 13.16 -7.98 2.40
N TRP A 107 13.37 -9.09 1.72
CA TRP A 107 12.35 -9.73 0.87
C TRP A 107 11.11 -10.20 1.64
N VAL A 108 11.25 -10.57 2.91
CA VAL A 108 10.10 -11.01 3.74
C VAL A 108 9.15 -9.84 3.99
N GLU A 109 9.69 -8.67 4.29
CA GLU A 109 8.90 -7.45 4.47
C GLU A 109 8.20 -7.05 3.16
N HIS A 110 8.94 -7.06 2.05
CA HIS A 110 8.40 -6.74 0.72
C HIS A 110 7.30 -7.72 0.30
N LEU A 111 7.48 -9.02 0.59
CA LEU A 111 6.47 -10.04 0.33
C LEU A 111 5.22 -9.82 1.18
N THR A 112 5.38 -9.42 2.44
CA THR A 112 4.26 -9.09 3.33
C THR A 112 3.45 -7.93 2.77
N TRP A 113 4.10 -6.84 2.37
CA TRP A 113 3.42 -5.69 1.77
C TRP A 113 2.74 -6.06 0.44
N ALA A 114 3.43 -6.81 -0.41
CA ALA A 114 2.88 -7.29 -1.67
C ALA A 114 1.65 -8.18 -1.47
N SER A 115 1.64 -9.04 -0.46
CA SER A 115 0.48 -9.89 -0.13
C SER A 115 -0.74 -9.07 0.25
N ILE A 116 -0.55 -8.04 1.07
CA ILE A 116 -1.63 -7.11 1.48
C ILE A 116 -2.15 -6.35 0.27
N LEU A 117 -1.26 -5.80 -0.56
CA LEU A 117 -1.65 -5.09 -1.78
C LEU A 117 -2.36 -6.00 -2.78
N LEU A 118 -1.92 -7.25 -2.92
CA LEU A 118 -2.57 -8.23 -3.79
C LEU A 118 -4.00 -8.51 -3.34
N PHE A 119 -4.22 -8.68 -2.04
CA PHE A 119 -5.56 -8.85 -1.49
C PHE A 119 -6.45 -7.65 -1.80
N LEU A 120 -5.95 -6.43 -1.59
CA LEU A 120 -6.67 -5.20 -1.89
C LEU A 120 -6.94 -5.04 -3.39
N LEU A 121 -6.01 -5.42 -4.25
CA LEU A 121 -6.20 -5.43 -5.69
C LEU A 121 -7.33 -6.38 -6.11
N MET A 122 -7.35 -7.58 -5.56
CA MET A 122 -8.33 -8.63 -5.89
C MET A 122 -9.71 -8.34 -5.32
N ARG A 123 -9.80 -7.89 -4.08
CA ARG A 123 -11.04 -7.73 -3.32
C ARG A 123 -11.53 -6.29 -3.17
N GLY A 124 -10.66 -5.32 -3.47
CA GLY A 124 -10.97 -3.90 -3.30
C GLY A 124 -10.87 -3.43 -1.84
N PRO A 125 -11.31 -2.18 -1.57
CA PRO A 125 -11.09 -1.53 -0.29
C PRO A 125 -12.04 -1.92 0.84
N GLY A 126 -13.13 -2.62 0.56
CA GLY A 126 -14.18 -2.95 1.52
C GLY A 126 -15.25 -1.87 1.65
N THR A 127 -16.20 -2.09 2.56
CA THR A 127 -17.38 -1.21 2.73
C THR A 127 -17.01 0.13 3.42
N PHE A 128 -15.96 0.17 4.24
CA PHE A 128 -15.48 1.40 4.89
C PHE A 128 -14.55 2.19 3.97
N SER A 129 -15.06 2.61 2.80
CA SER A 129 -14.26 3.27 1.77
C SER A 129 -15.09 4.23 0.93
N LEU A 130 -14.42 5.22 0.33
CA LEU A 130 -15.07 6.13 -0.61
C LEU A 130 -15.47 5.42 -1.90
N ASP A 131 -14.70 4.44 -2.36
CA ASP A 131 -15.06 3.61 -3.53
C ASP A 131 -16.41 2.93 -3.32
N HIS A 132 -16.66 2.42 -2.12
CA HIS A 132 -17.94 1.80 -1.80
C HIS A 132 -19.11 2.81 -1.80
N LEU A 133 -18.89 3.99 -1.23
CA LEU A 133 -19.91 5.06 -1.23
C LEU A 133 -20.24 5.53 -2.64
N ILE A 134 -19.24 5.68 -3.49
CA ILE A 134 -19.39 6.05 -4.90
C ILE A 134 -20.16 4.95 -5.63
N ALA A 135 -19.80 3.69 -5.46
CA ALA A 135 -20.48 2.57 -6.10
C ALA A 135 -21.95 2.48 -5.69
N ARG A 136 -22.28 2.73 -4.42
CA ARG A 136 -23.66 2.77 -3.94
C ARG A 136 -24.46 3.92 -4.55
N ARG A 137 -23.85 5.09 -4.70
CA ARG A 137 -24.53 6.28 -5.22
C ARG A 137 -24.79 6.22 -6.72
N PHE A 138 -23.85 5.66 -7.47
CA PHE A 138 -23.91 5.63 -8.95
C PHE A 138 -24.19 4.25 -9.53
N GLY A 139 -24.03 3.17 -8.75
CA GLY A 139 -24.28 1.78 -9.17
C GLY A 139 -25.73 1.31 -8.98
N GLY A 140 -26.58 2.08 -8.37
CA GLY A 140 -27.99 1.75 -8.08
C GLY A 140 -28.99 2.01 -9.21
N GLN A 141 -28.48 2.30 -10.42
CA GLN A 141 -29.33 2.47 -11.62
C GLN A 141 -29.09 1.34 -12.63
N LYS A 142 -29.36 0.11 -12.19
CA LYS A 142 -29.59 -1.01 -13.14
C LYS A 142 -30.77 -1.82 -12.65
#